data_a76bcdde840b4b9d11f2be52732e29e3
#
_entry.id   a76bcdde840b4b9d11f2be52732e29e3
#
_cell.length_a   1.000
_cell.length_b   1.000
_cell.length_c   1.000
_cell.angle_alpha   90.00
_cell.angle_beta   90.00
_cell.angle_gamma   90.00
#
_symmetry.space_group_name_H-M   'P 1'
#
loop_
_entity.id
_entity.type
_entity.pdbx_description
1 polymer ?
#
loop_
_entity_poly.entity_id
_entity_poly.type
_entity_poly.pdbx_seq_one_letter_code
_entity_poly.pdbx_strand_id
1 'polypeptide(L)'
;DLARWPMDNGSIIRILDDCEHYVIIADKPVMPTSEVPAHLSVHNYLLEKGSPYRASLHTHPIELIALSHNKTFLEKDVATRTLWSMIPETKAFCPRGLGSIPYELPGSVNLAEATIRELDDYDVVMWEKHGVFAVDVDIMSAFDQVDVLNKSALIYVAAKSMGFTPDGMTDEQ
;
A
#
# COMPACT_ATOMS: atom_id res chain seq x y z
N ASP A 1 -6.47 4.79 -13.67
CA ASP A 1 -7.76 4.18 -14.01
C ASP A 1 -7.52 2.71 -14.41
N LEU A 2 -7.62 1.79 -13.45
CA LEU A 2 -7.42 0.35 -13.66
C LEU A 2 -8.33 -0.23 -14.76
N ALA A 3 -9.51 0.37 -14.98
CA ALA A 3 -10.44 -0.04 -16.03
C ALA A 3 -9.92 0.21 -17.46
N ARG A 4 -8.86 1.02 -17.60
CA ARG A 4 -8.24 1.33 -18.89
C ARG A 4 -6.96 0.55 -19.17
N TRP A 5 -6.50 -0.25 -18.22
CA TRP A 5 -5.33 -1.10 -18.44
C TRP A 5 -5.72 -2.25 -19.37
N PRO A 6 -5.04 -2.41 -20.49
CA PRO A 6 -5.28 -3.55 -21.34
C PRO A 6 -4.99 -4.83 -20.57
N MET A 7 -5.89 -5.81 -20.68
CA MET A 7 -5.69 -7.17 -20.12
C MET A 7 -4.38 -7.82 -20.60
N ASP A 8 -3.80 -7.28 -21.67
CA ASP A 8 -2.50 -7.69 -22.21
C ASP A 8 -1.30 -7.48 -21.26
N ASN A 9 -1.48 -6.68 -20.18
CA ASN A 9 -0.44 -6.44 -19.16
C ASN A 9 -0.60 -7.30 -17.91
N GLY A 10 -1.54 -8.25 -17.91
CA GLY A 10 -1.75 -9.19 -16.82
C GLY A 10 -1.20 -10.57 -17.18
N SER A 11 -0.76 -11.31 -16.17
CA SER A 11 -0.42 -12.73 -16.29
C SER A 11 -1.07 -13.52 -15.17
N ILE A 12 -1.43 -14.77 -15.49
CA ILE A 12 -1.80 -15.75 -14.48
C ILE A 12 -0.54 -16.57 -14.15
N ILE A 13 -0.23 -16.66 -12.87
CA ILE A 13 0.81 -17.55 -12.37
C ILE A 13 0.17 -18.70 -11.58
N ARG A 14 0.78 -19.87 -11.64
CA ARG A 14 0.47 -20.99 -10.77
C ARG A 14 1.67 -21.27 -9.89
N ILE A 15 1.48 -21.21 -8.59
CA ILE A 15 2.49 -21.59 -7.62
C ILE A 15 2.63 -23.11 -7.66
N LEU A 16 3.86 -23.60 -7.64
CA LEU A 16 4.15 -25.03 -7.62
C LEU A 16 4.05 -25.61 -6.22
N ASP A 17 4.03 -26.95 -6.12
CA ASP A 17 3.83 -27.65 -4.84
C ASP A 17 4.98 -27.44 -3.84
N ASP A 18 6.16 -27.01 -4.32
CA ASP A 18 7.30 -26.63 -3.47
C ASP A 18 7.12 -25.25 -2.79
N CYS A 19 6.13 -24.46 -3.20
CA CYS A 19 5.86 -23.09 -2.74
C CYS A 19 7.02 -22.09 -2.98
N GLU A 20 8.05 -22.48 -3.72
CA GLU A 20 9.24 -21.68 -4.02
C GLU A 20 9.27 -21.22 -5.49
N HIS A 21 8.61 -21.97 -6.35
CA HIS A 21 8.59 -21.72 -7.78
C HIS A 21 7.17 -21.46 -8.29
N TYR A 22 7.08 -20.81 -9.43
CA TYR A 22 5.83 -20.60 -10.14
C TYR A 22 6.02 -20.79 -11.63
N VAL A 23 4.91 -21.07 -12.35
CA VAL A 23 4.85 -21.07 -13.81
C VAL A 23 3.88 -20.00 -14.28
N ILE A 24 4.21 -19.30 -15.36
CA ILE A 24 3.33 -18.33 -16.01
C ILE A 24 2.40 -19.08 -16.93
N ILE A 25 1.08 -18.89 -16.75
CA ILE A 25 0.03 -19.49 -17.57
C ILE A 25 -0.61 -18.37 -18.39
N ALA A 26 -0.01 -18.02 -19.52
CA ALA A 26 -0.52 -16.99 -20.41
C ALA A 26 0.02 -17.19 -21.83
N ASP A 27 -0.80 -16.83 -22.84
CA ASP A 27 -0.39 -16.86 -24.25
C ASP A 27 0.72 -15.84 -24.55
N LYS A 28 0.67 -14.70 -23.84
CA LYS A 28 1.71 -13.67 -23.85
C LYS A 28 2.26 -13.53 -22.44
N PRO A 29 3.37 -14.20 -22.10
CA PRO A 29 3.89 -14.17 -20.75
C PRO A 29 4.43 -12.78 -20.42
N VAL A 30 3.90 -12.19 -19.36
CA VAL A 30 4.41 -10.98 -18.71
C VAL A 30 5.11 -11.40 -17.44
N MET A 31 6.37 -10.97 -17.27
CA MET A 31 7.12 -11.30 -16.05
C MET A 31 6.45 -10.63 -14.84
N PRO A 32 6.23 -11.37 -13.75
CA PRO A 32 5.75 -10.78 -12.51
C PRO A 32 6.68 -9.72 -11.97
N THR A 33 6.15 -8.87 -11.10
CA THR A 33 6.93 -7.85 -10.36
C THR A 33 8.04 -8.50 -9.52
N SER A 34 9.11 -7.76 -9.23
CA SER A 34 10.13 -8.16 -8.25
C SER A 34 9.57 -8.36 -6.84
N GLU A 35 8.40 -7.78 -6.55
CA GLU A 35 7.72 -7.86 -5.25
C GLU A 35 6.82 -9.10 -5.08
N VAL A 36 6.88 -10.06 -6.01
CA VAL A 36 6.16 -11.35 -5.88
C VAL A 36 6.36 -12.01 -4.51
N PRO A 37 7.59 -12.02 -3.92
CA PRO A 37 7.77 -12.62 -2.58
C PRO A 37 6.88 -11.96 -1.52
N ALA A 38 6.80 -10.62 -1.50
CA ALA A 38 5.93 -9.91 -0.57
C ALA A 38 4.44 -10.25 -0.80
N HIS A 39 3.98 -10.23 -2.06
CA HIS A 39 2.61 -10.59 -2.40
C HIS A 39 2.25 -12.02 -1.96
N LEU A 40 3.08 -13.01 -2.26
CA LEU A 40 2.82 -14.41 -1.90
C LEU A 40 2.82 -14.62 -0.38
N SER A 41 3.80 -14.04 0.32
CA SER A 41 3.88 -14.14 1.78
C SER A 41 2.67 -13.51 2.46
N VAL A 42 2.23 -12.33 1.97
CA VAL A 42 1.03 -11.66 2.49
C VAL A 42 -0.23 -12.50 2.19
N HIS A 43 -0.40 -13.04 1.00
CA HIS A 43 -1.55 -13.90 0.71
C HIS A 43 -1.60 -15.16 1.57
N ASN A 44 -0.43 -15.79 1.83
CA ASN A 44 -0.35 -16.92 2.74
C ASN A 44 -0.77 -16.53 4.16
N TYR A 45 -0.22 -15.42 4.67
CA TYR A 45 -0.59 -14.88 5.98
C TYR A 45 -2.09 -14.59 6.08
N LEU A 46 -2.71 -13.95 5.07
CA LEU A 46 -4.15 -13.66 5.06
C LEU A 46 -4.99 -14.94 5.09
N LEU A 47 -4.55 -15.99 4.38
CA LEU A 47 -5.21 -17.29 4.39
C LEU A 47 -5.12 -17.96 5.76
N GLU A 48 -3.95 -17.98 6.38
CA GLU A 48 -3.72 -18.56 7.71
C GLU A 48 -4.54 -17.85 8.80
N LYS A 49 -4.72 -16.53 8.69
CA LYS A 49 -5.55 -15.73 9.59
C LYS A 49 -7.07 -15.89 9.31
N GLY A 50 -7.47 -16.57 8.24
CA GLY A 50 -8.88 -16.64 7.84
C GLY A 50 -9.45 -15.28 7.43
N SER A 51 -8.59 -14.35 6.96
CA SER A 51 -9.00 -13.01 6.52
C SER A 51 -9.96 -13.08 5.34
N PRO A 52 -10.92 -12.15 5.24
CA PRO A 52 -11.76 -12.01 4.04
C PRO A 52 -11.00 -11.39 2.86
N TYR A 53 -9.82 -10.79 3.07
CA TYR A 53 -9.05 -10.11 2.03
C TYR A 53 -8.53 -11.09 0.97
N ARG A 54 -8.63 -10.69 -0.29
CA ARG A 54 -8.29 -11.52 -1.46
C ARG A 54 -7.42 -10.80 -2.47
N ALA A 55 -7.18 -9.49 -2.27
CA ALA A 55 -6.35 -8.69 -3.14
C ALA A 55 -5.20 -8.06 -2.36
N SER A 56 -4.07 -7.93 -3.03
CA SER A 56 -2.95 -7.12 -2.59
C SER A 56 -2.49 -6.20 -3.72
N LEU A 57 -2.21 -4.96 -3.41
CA LEU A 57 -1.75 -3.91 -4.33
C LEU A 57 -0.43 -3.35 -3.84
N HIS A 58 0.57 -3.32 -4.70
CA HIS A 58 1.79 -2.54 -4.49
C HIS A 58 1.91 -1.48 -5.58
N THR A 59 2.17 -0.23 -5.19
CA THR A 59 2.31 0.90 -6.11
C THR A 59 3.20 2.00 -5.51
N HIS A 60 3.63 2.95 -6.36
CA HIS A 60 4.58 4.00 -6.01
C HIS A 60 3.93 5.40 -6.07
N PRO A 61 3.00 5.75 -5.16
CA PRO A 61 2.37 7.07 -5.12
C PRO A 61 3.41 8.12 -4.69
N ILE A 62 3.63 9.09 -5.55
CA ILE A 62 4.77 10.03 -5.43
C ILE A 62 4.70 10.84 -4.14
N GLU A 63 3.53 11.32 -3.78
CA GLU A 63 3.34 12.18 -2.62
C GLU A 63 3.56 11.43 -1.29
N LEU A 64 3.08 10.18 -1.20
CA LEU A 64 3.33 9.34 -0.03
C LEU A 64 4.82 8.97 0.07
N ILE A 65 5.46 8.64 -1.06
CA ILE A 65 6.91 8.41 -1.09
C ILE A 65 7.65 9.68 -0.64
N ALA A 66 7.27 10.86 -1.14
CA ALA A 66 7.89 12.12 -0.74
C ALA A 66 7.77 12.36 0.78
N LEU A 67 6.61 12.09 1.39
CA LEU A 67 6.43 12.19 2.84
C LEU A 67 7.35 11.22 3.59
N SER A 68 7.57 10.01 3.08
CA SER A 68 8.41 8.99 3.73
C SER A 68 9.90 9.39 3.83
N HIS A 69 10.34 10.41 3.08
CA HIS A 69 11.68 10.97 3.25
C HIS A 69 11.85 11.81 4.53
N ASN A 70 10.76 12.16 5.19
CA ASN A 70 10.80 12.82 6.50
C ASN A 70 10.46 11.78 7.59
N LYS A 71 11.41 11.52 8.48
CA LYS A 71 11.28 10.51 9.55
C LYS A 71 10.04 10.72 10.44
N THR A 72 9.56 11.96 10.59
CA THR A 72 8.35 12.24 11.34
C THR A 72 7.12 11.51 10.74
N PHE A 73 7.06 11.34 9.41
CA PHE A 73 5.99 10.59 8.75
C PHE A 73 6.19 9.06 8.77
N LEU A 74 7.28 8.57 9.34
CA LEU A 74 7.43 7.15 9.68
C LEU A 74 6.85 6.84 11.08
N GLU A 75 6.52 7.87 11.85
CA GLU A 75 5.74 7.74 13.08
C GLU A 75 4.27 7.55 12.68
N LYS A 76 3.74 6.35 12.87
CA LYS A 76 2.44 5.91 12.40
C LYS A 76 1.29 6.85 12.79
N ASP A 77 1.27 7.29 14.06
CA ASP A 77 0.25 8.22 14.55
C ASP A 77 0.33 9.58 13.86
N VAL A 78 1.53 10.08 13.57
CA VAL A 78 1.73 11.37 12.90
C VAL A 78 1.26 11.28 11.45
N ALA A 79 1.68 10.25 10.71
CA ALA A 79 1.26 10.06 9.32
C ALA A 79 -0.27 9.92 9.23
N THR A 80 -0.83 8.99 10.00
CA THR A 80 -2.28 8.73 10.01
C THR A 80 -3.09 9.97 10.32
N ARG A 81 -2.80 10.66 11.42
CA ARG A 81 -3.56 11.88 11.82
C ARG A 81 -3.42 13.00 10.82
N THR A 82 -2.21 13.23 10.29
CA THR A 82 -1.99 14.25 9.27
C THR A 82 -2.82 13.97 8.03
N LEU A 83 -2.79 12.74 7.51
CA LEU A 83 -3.53 12.39 6.29
C LEU A 83 -5.05 12.39 6.53
N TRP A 84 -5.52 11.88 7.65
CA TRP A 84 -6.94 11.91 8.00
C TRP A 84 -7.50 13.34 8.11
N SER A 85 -6.67 14.29 8.53
CA SER A 85 -7.10 15.69 8.70
C SER A 85 -7.19 16.47 7.40
N MET A 86 -6.71 15.95 6.27
CA MET A 86 -6.69 16.68 4.99
C MET A 86 -8.04 16.64 4.26
N ILE A 87 -8.69 15.49 4.23
CA ILE A 87 -10.04 15.31 3.64
C ILE A 87 -10.80 14.20 4.39
N PRO A 88 -12.13 14.32 4.55
CA PRO A 88 -12.92 13.36 5.35
C PRO A 88 -12.92 11.95 4.77
N GLU A 89 -12.81 11.82 3.45
CA GLU A 89 -12.77 10.52 2.77
C GLU A 89 -11.62 9.65 3.26
N THR A 90 -10.50 10.23 3.66
CA THR A 90 -9.32 9.46 4.07
C THR A 90 -9.60 8.60 5.30
N LYS A 91 -10.27 9.14 6.30
CA LYS A 91 -10.67 8.38 7.49
C LYS A 91 -11.78 7.37 7.17
N ALA A 92 -12.68 7.71 6.25
CA ALA A 92 -13.78 6.83 5.83
C ALA A 92 -13.30 5.60 5.05
N PHE A 93 -12.33 5.76 4.14
CA PHE A 93 -11.78 4.67 3.33
C PHE A 93 -10.61 3.94 3.99
N CYS A 94 -9.86 4.63 4.86
CA CYS A 94 -8.71 4.08 5.58
C CYS A 94 -8.91 4.21 7.10
N PRO A 95 -9.94 3.57 7.68
CA PRO A 95 -10.26 3.74 9.10
C PRO A 95 -9.18 3.19 10.03
N ARG A 96 -8.34 2.28 9.57
CA ARG A 96 -7.20 1.75 10.31
C ARG A 96 -5.93 2.62 10.15
N GLY A 97 -5.96 3.63 9.27
CA GLY A 97 -4.83 4.54 9.05
C GLY A 97 -3.75 3.98 8.13
N LEU A 98 -2.53 4.48 8.29
CA LEU A 98 -1.37 4.14 7.49
C LEU A 98 -0.26 3.57 8.37
N GLY A 99 0.05 2.29 8.18
CA GLY A 99 1.25 1.67 8.74
C GLY A 99 2.51 2.16 8.04
N SER A 100 3.66 2.00 8.65
CA SER A 100 4.93 2.34 8.03
C SER A 100 6.06 1.43 8.50
N ILE A 101 6.94 1.08 7.58
CA ILE A 101 8.16 0.34 7.88
C ILE A 101 9.39 1.12 7.41
N PRO A 102 10.51 1.04 8.15
CA PRO A 102 11.79 1.54 7.69
C PRO A 102 12.19 0.90 6.36
N TYR A 103 13.15 1.53 5.66
CA TYR A 103 13.68 0.99 4.42
C TYR A 103 14.16 -0.45 4.58
N GLU A 104 13.65 -1.29 3.70
CA GLU A 104 14.08 -2.67 3.49
C GLU A 104 14.40 -2.88 2.01
N LEU A 105 15.26 -3.84 1.70
CA LEU A 105 15.64 -4.11 0.31
C LEU A 105 14.42 -4.62 -0.49
N PRO A 106 14.07 -3.97 -1.62
CA PRO A 106 12.99 -4.43 -2.49
C PRO A 106 13.12 -5.92 -2.85
N GLY A 107 12.00 -6.65 -2.85
CA GLY A 107 11.95 -8.08 -3.15
C GLY A 107 12.55 -8.99 -2.07
N SER A 108 12.95 -8.47 -0.93
CA SER A 108 13.54 -9.26 0.15
C SER A 108 12.48 -9.93 1.05
N VAL A 109 12.89 -11.01 1.70
CA VAL A 109 12.09 -11.68 2.75
C VAL A 109 11.84 -10.72 3.92
N ASN A 110 12.84 -9.91 4.30
CA ASN A 110 12.71 -8.94 5.38
C ASN A 110 11.58 -7.93 5.11
N LEU A 111 11.48 -7.44 3.87
CA LEU A 111 10.39 -6.55 3.45
C LEU A 111 9.02 -7.23 3.59
N ALA A 112 8.91 -8.48 3.15
CA ALA A 112 7.68 -9.26 3.27
C ALA A 112 7.27 -9.46 4.74
N GLU A 113 8.21 -9.88 5.60
CA GLU A 113 7.97 -10.09 7.02
C GLU A 113 7.61 -8.78 7.76
N ALA A 114 8.31 -7.68 7.44
CA ALA A 114 8.00 -6.38 8.01
C ALA A 114 6.58 -5.92 7.61
N THR A 115 6.20 -6.11 6.34
CA THR A 115 4.86 -5.81 5.84
C THR A 115 3.80 -6.63 6.57
N ILE A 116 4.00 -7.94 6.74
CA ILE A 116 3.07 -8.83 7.44
C ILE A 116 2.84 -8.37 8.88
N ARG A 117 3.90 -7.98 9.60
CA ARG A 117 3.76 -7.47 10.98
C ARG A 117 2.89 -6.22 11.06
N GLU A 118 3.00 -5.32 10.09
CA GLU A 118 2.18 -4.11 10.04
C GLU A 118 0.71 -4.39 9.66
N LEU A 119 0.46 -5.41 8.84
CA LEU A 119 -0.89 -5.80 8.43
C LEU A 119 -1.75 -6.40 9.56
N ASP A 120 -1.18 -6.66 10.74
CA ASP A 120 -1.98 -6.95 11.94
C ASP A 120 -2.82 -5.73 12.37
N ASP A 121 -2.31 -4.52 12.19
CA ASP A 121 -2.94 -3.27 12.65
C ASP A 121 -3.45 -2.39 11.51
N TYR A 122 -2.91 -2.49 10.30
CA TYR A 122 -3.19 -1.61 9.16
C TYR A 122 -3.58 -2.40 7.92
N ASP A 123 -4.34 -1.78 7.01
CA ASP A 123 -4.66 -2.35 5.70
C ASP A 123 -3.76 -1.78 4.60
N VAL A 124 -3.12 -0.62 4.86
CA VAL A 124 -2.14 0.00 3.98
C VAL A 124 -0.85 0.25 4.75
N VAL A 125 0.27 -0.15 4.17
CA VAL A 125 1.62 -0.03 4.75
C VAL A 125 2.51 0.77 3.81
N MET A 126 3.08 1.87 4.32
CA MET A 126 4.08 2.67 3.62
C MET A 126 5.46 2.06 3.80
N TRP A 127 6.13 1.79 2.70
CA TRP A 127 7.54 1.37 2.64
C TRP A 127 8.42 2.60 2.46
N GLU A 128 9.26 2.90 3.45
CA GLU A 128 10.13 4.09 3.42
C GLU A 128 10.89 4.21 2.09
N LYS A 129 10.71 5.34 1.39
CA LYS A 129 11.39 5.70 0.12
C LYS A 129 11.16 4.72 -1.04
N HIS A 130 10.12 3.88 -0.94
CA HIS A 130 9.83 2.89 -1.96
C HIS A 130 8.41 3.04 -2.52
N GLY A 131 7.41 2.87 -1.69
CA GLY A 131 6.02 2.88 -2.13
C GLY A 131 5.05 2.52 -1.01
N VAL A 132 3.92 1.95 -1.39
CA VAL A 132 2.92 1.44 -0.44
C VAL A 132 2.48 0.04 -0.84
N PHE A 133 2.07 -0.73 0.16
CA PHE A 133 1.44 -2.03 0.01
C PHE A 133 0.07 -2.00 0.68
N ALA A 134 -0.98 -2.42 -0.02
CA ALA A 134 -2.34 -2.41 0.48
C ALA A 134 -2.99 -3.78 0.32
N VAL A 135 -3.91 -4.13 1.22
CA VAL A 135 -4.73 -5.34 1.16
C VAL A 135 -6.21 -5.00 1.33
N ASP A 136 -7.08 -5.72 0.62
CA ASP A 136 -8.53 -5.60 0.78
C ASP A 136 -9.25 -6.84 0.19
N VAL A 137 -10.59 -6.81 0.22
CA VAL A 137 -11.45 -7.86 -0.35
C VAL A 137 -11.32 -7.96 -1.85
N ASP A 138 -11.07 -6.86 -2.54
CA ASP A 138 -10.80 -6.79 -3.98
C ASP A 138 -9.80 -5.69 -4.33
N ILE A 139 -9.34 -5.70 -5.59
CA ILE A 139 -8.29 -4.78 -6.06
C ILE A 139 -8.76 -3.32 -6.14
N MET A 140 -10.04 -3.07 -6.38
CA MET A 140 -10.59 -1.72 -6.44
C MET A 140 -10.62 -1.10 -5.05
N SER A 141 -11.08 -1.84 -4.04
CA SER A 141 -11.08 -1.42 -2.64
C SER A 141 -9.65 -1.13 -2.15
N ALA A 142 -8.69 -2.00 -2.46
CA ALA A 142 -7.28 -1.76 -2.13
C ALA A 142 -6.73 -0.51 -2.83
N PHE A 143 -7.13 -0.27 -4.08
CA PHE A 143 -6.73 0.93 -4.83
C PHE A 143 -7.35 2.20 -4.24
N ASP A 144 -8.64 2.19 -3.88
CA ASP A 144 -9.34 3.34 -3.31
C ASP A 144 -8.69 3.81 -2.01
N GLN A 145 -8.25 2.88 -1.14
CA GLN A 145 -7.48 3.23 0.06
C GLN A 145 -6.19 3.99 -0.28
N VAL A 146 -5.41 3.48 -1.23
CA VAL A 146 -4.15 4.13 -1.65
C VAL A 146 -4.41 5.48 -2.31
N ASP A 147 -5.45 5.59 -3.14
CA ASP A 147 -5.81 6.81 -3.87
C ASP A 147 -6.19 7.94 -2.91
N VAL A 148 -7.03 7.69 -1.91
CA VAL A 148 -7.43 8.71 -0.93
C VAL A 148 -6.27 9.12 -0.02
N LEU A 149 -5.42 8.18 0.41
CA LEU A 149 -4.21 8.50 1.16
C LEU A 149 -3.27 9.38 0.34
N ASN A 150 -3.08 9.06 -0.94
CA ASN A 150 -2.22 9.87 -1.81
C ASN A 150 -2.82 11.25 -2.10
N LYS A 151 -4.14 11.39 -2.25
CA LYS A 151 -4.81 12.70 -2.35
C LYS A 151 -4.56 13.57 -1.12
N SER A 152 -4.68 13.00 0.07
CA SER A 152 -4.35 13.70 1.32
C SER A 152 -2.89 14.13 1.37
N ALA A 153 -1.98 13.25 0.97
CA ALA A 153 -0.56 13.58 0.88
C ALA A 153 -0.30 14.72 -0.11
N LEU A 154 -0.95 14.70 -1.28
CA LEU A 154 -0.86 15.75 -2.28
C LEU A 154 -1.35 17.10 -1.74
N ILE A 155 -2.49 17.13 -1.04
CA ILE A 155 -3.03 18.34 -0.41
C ILE A 155 -2.03 18.89 0.62
N TYR A 156 -1.51 18.03 1.48
CA TYR A 156 -0.51 18.43 2.47
C TYR A 156 0.75 19.01 1.82
N VAL A 157 1.31 18.31 0.83
CA VAL A 157 2.51 18.76 0.10
C VAL A 157 2.25 20.07 -0.64
N ALA A 158 1.08 20.22 -1.29
CA ALA A 158 0.70 21.45 -1.98
C ALA A 158 0.59 22.64 -1.01
N ALA A 159 -0.07 22.47 0.14
CA ALA A 159 -0.15 23.52 1.17
C ALA A 159 1.23 23.92 1.68
N LYS A 160 2.09 22.96 1.98
CA LYS A 160 3.48 23.21 2.40
C LYS A 160 4.27 23.96 1.32
N SER A 161 4.06 23.63 0.04
CA SER A 161 4.72 24.31 -1.08
C SER A 161 4.25 25.76 -1.25
N MET A 162 3.03 26.10 -0.83
CA MET A 162 2.52 27.46 -0.76
C MET A 162 3.05 28.26 0.45
N GLY A 163 3.87 27.65 1.31
CA GLY A 163 4.53 28.30 2.43
C GLY A 163 3.76 28.26 3.76
N PHE A 164 2.70 27.47 3.87
CA PHE A 164 1.97 27.30 5.13
C PHE A 164 1.79 25.82 5.50
N THR A 165 1.53 25.57 6.77
CA THR A 165 1.10 24.25 7.24
C THR A 165 -0.42 24.25 7.30
N PRO A 166 -1.09 23.30 6.65
CA PRO A 166 -2.55 23.22 6.72
C PRO A 166 -2.99 22.95 8.18
N ASP A 167 -4.05 23.63 8.61
CA ASP A 167 -4.60 23.44 9.96
C ASP A 167 -5.20 22.02 10.11
N GLY A 168 -5.73 21.49 9.01
CA GLY A 168 -6.40 20.19 9.03
C GLY A 168 -7.79 20.21 9.68
N MET A 169 -8.52 19.14 9.56
CA MET A 169 -9.78 18.93 10.27
C MET A 169 -9.51 18.61 11.75
N THR A 170 -10.40 19.05 12.62
CA THR A 170 -10.39 18.70 14.04
C THR A 170 -11.06 17.35 14.31
N ASP A 171 -10.88 16.81 15.51
CA ASP A 171 -11.52 15.55 15.91
C ASP A 171 -13.07 15.65 15.94
N GLU A 172 -13.62 16.86 16.04
CA GLU A 172 -15.07 17.15 16.04
C GLU A 172 -15.66 17.27 14.62
N GLN A 173 -14.83 17.51 13.62
CA GLN A 173 -15.22 17.58 12.21
C GLN A 173 -15.15 16.22 11.53
#